data_5ca854205714768ce67d933dae720d9b
#
_entry.id   5ca854205714768ce67d933dae720d9b
#
_cell.length_a   1.000
_cell.length_b   1.000
_cell.length_c   1.000
_cell.angle_alpha   90.00
_cell.angle_beta   90.00
_cell.angle_gamma   90.00
#
_symmetry.space_group_name_H-M   'P 1'
#
loop_
_entity.id
_entity.type
_entity.pdbx_description
1 polymer ?
#
loop_
_entity_poly.entity_id
_entity_poly.type
_entity_poly.pdbx_seq_one_letter_code
_entity_poly.pdbx_strand_id
1 'polypeptide(L)'
;MDKHILNRMFQGLFFSCFLWIYASIIFTNSGNKPWISILAGIVILISGIGIAYFCKTVVSRWRPQVIHIIFAGISVMIFTLLVYFAFSLKSFPNWDAGGIYQEAIAPFTGKYLSYNYFAIYPNNIFLFLIYKIYYKMIFFITGSTDIIYIELLNVAAIFISIIFLYLIAVKLWGTHMGLLTGIICLFFSPFYTYTAYYYTDSFSLPFVTISIYLYLCAVNSKKEISKYLLLIGAGIILALGFKLKATIAIILVAIVIHLFLNQKIRTALIYTGVTIASFIVVFFSYNAAVKQLNIVSEEEAYSYQMPYTHWLMMGLTGDGGFNLDDVKYTQSFPNIDEKKAANIEVIKQRLSDYGFIGTIKHMTNKAVHNTWGDGTYFVFREGTIIKHTNSKLWELILKDGAYYHYFYYYSQGFHLAVLTLLMISLVIGIVNGKINAVLLFKIALFGLFVFLLIWETKSRYVLQFTPLLLLISADTCYQIVHMKLKNLTTRFRHNKMPTRNKLH
;
A
#
# COMPACT_ATOMS: atom_id res chain seq x y z
N MET A 1 29.91 -12.09 0.14
CA MET A 1 29.25 -11.94 -1.17
C MET A 1 29.12 -10.44 -1.48
N ASP A 2 29.47 -10.03 -2.69
CA ASP A 2 29.34 -8.63 -3.10
C ASP A 2 27.87 -8.19 -3.01
N LYS A 3 27.63 -7.05 -2.34
CA LYS A 3 26.29 -6.48 -2.15
C LYS A 3 25.59 -6.18 -3.47
N HIS A 4 26.32 -5.86 -4.53
CA HIS A 4 25.77 -5.62 -5.86
C HIS A 4 25.30 -6.91 -6.54
N ILE A 5 26.03 -8.01 -6.35
CA ILE A 5 25.61 -9.33 -6.84
C ILE A 5 24.35 -9.77 -6.09
N LEU A 6 24.33 -9.63 -4.76
CA LEU A 6 23.14 -9.95 -3.96
C LEU A 6 21.92 -9.17 -4.41
N ASN A 7 22.06 -7.86 -4.68
CA ASN A 7 21.00 -7.03 -5.19
C ASN A 7 20.49 -7.51 -6.56
N ARG A 8 21.38 -7.86 -7.49
CA ARG A 8 20.99 -8.41 -8.81
C ARG A 8 20.24 -9.72 -8.68
N MET A 9 20.72 -10.62 -7.82
CA MET A 9 20.04 -11.90 -7.55
C MET A 9 18.65 -11.69 -6.96
N PHE A 10 18.50 -10.79 -5.98
CA PHE A 10 17.22 -10.44 -5.41
C PHE A 10 16.24 -9.90 -6.47
N GLN A 11 16.69 -8.96 -7.31
CA GLN A 11 15.84 -8.39 -8.35
C GLN A 11 15.50 -9.41 -9.44
N GLY A 12 16.42 -10.33 -9.75
CA GLY A 12 16.18 -11.47 -10.64
C GLY A 12 15.13 -12.43 -10.08
N LEU A 13 15.24 -12.78 -8.80
CA LEU A 13 14.24 -13.61 -8.11
C LEU A 13 12.86 -12.95 -8.13
N PHE A 14 12.77 -11.68 -7.73
CA PHE A 14 11.50 -10.95 -7.73
C PHE A 14 10.91 -10.86 -9.14
N PHE A 15 11.75 -10.54 -10.14
CA PHE A 15 11.32 -10.49 -11.54
C PHE A 15 10.75 -11.84 -12.00
N SER A 16 11.44 -12.95 -11.74
CA SER A 16 11.00 -14.27 -12.18
C SER A 16 9.70 -14.70 -11.53
N CYS A 17 9.58 -14.55 -10.21
CA CYS A 17 8.35 -14.87 -9.48
C CYS A 17 7.18 -14.00 -9.94
N PHE A 18 7.40 -12.70 -10.09
CA PHE A 18 6.34 -11.77 -10.42
C PHE A 18 6.00 -11.77 -11.92
N LEU A 19 6.93 -12.14 -12.81
CA LEU A 19 6.67 -12.30 -14.25
C LEU A 19 5.60 -13.35 -14.51
N TRP A 20 5.66 -14.47 -13.81
CA TRP A 20 4.65 -15.51 -13.91
C TRP A 20 3.26 -14.99 -13.54
N ILE A 21 3.16 -14.27 -12.41
CA ILE A 21 1.89 -13.67 -11.95
C ILE A 21 1.43 -12.59 -12.93
N TYR A 22 2.31 -11.69 -13.35
CA TYR A 22 1.99 -10.60 -14.27
C TYR A 22 1.51 -11.12 -15.64
N ALA A 23 2.18 -12.11 -16.21
CA ALA A 23 1.74 -12.75 -17.43
C ALA A 23 0.36 -13.40 -17.25
N SER A 24 0.16 -14.14 -16.15
CA SER A 24 -1.13 -14.75 -15.85
C SER A 24 -2.24 -13.67 -15.70
N ILE A 25 -1.98 -12.53 -15.09
CA ILE A 25 -2.94 -11.42 -15.00
C ILE A 25 -3.34 -10.93 -16.40
N ILE A 26 -2.40 -10.76 -17.31
CA ILE A 26 -2.69 -10.31 -18.69
C ILE A 26 -3.56 -11.33 -19.43
N PHE A 27 -3.24 -12.64 -19.32
CA PHE A 27 -3.97 -13.69 -20.05
C PHE A 27 -5.32 -14.05 -19.41
N THR A 28 -5.49 -13.88 -18.09
CA THR A 28 -6.71 -14.24 -17.36
C THR A 28 -7.55 -13.04 -16.96
N ASN A 29 -7.22 -11.84 -17.43
CA ASN A 29 -7.95 -10.61 -17.13
C ASN A 29 -9.46 -10.80 -17.35
N SER A 30 -10.22 -10.81 -16.28
CA SER A 30 -11.59 -11.34 -16.20
C SER A 30 -12.70 -10.37 -16.64
N GLY A 31 -12.35 -9.24 -17.23
CA GLY A 31 -13.35 -8.31 -17.77
C GLY A 31 -13.98 -8.83 -19.07
N ASN A 32 -15.22 -8.44 -19.35
CA ASN A 32 -15.93 -8.79 -20.60
C ASN A 32 -15.15 -8.44 -21.87
N LYS A 33 -14.23 -7.47 -21.78
CA LYS A 33 -13.37 -7.02 -22.88
C LYS A 33 -11.97 -6.69 -22.34
N PRO A 34 -11.13 -7.69 -22.00
CA PRO A 34 -9.82 -7.49 -21.36
C PRO A 34 -8.87 -6.61 -22.18
N TRP A 35 -8.98 -6.64 -23.51
CA TRP A 35 -8.19 -5.82 -24.42
C TRP A 35 -8.38 -4.30 -24.20
N ILE A 36 -9.56 -3.86 -23.71
CA ILE A 36 -9.79 -2.43 -23.40
C ILE A 36 -8.92 -1.98 -22.21
N SER A 37 -8.83 -2.80 -21.15
CA SER A 37 -7.94 -2.52 -20.02
C SER A 37 -6.47 -2.48 -20.44
N ILE A 38 -6.07 -3.38 -21.34
CA ILE A 38 -4.69 -3.42 -21.87
C ILE A 38 -4.42 -2.15 -22.69
N LEU A 39 -5.34 -1.77 -23.58
CA LEU A 39 -5.23 -0.54 -24.39
C LEU A 39 -5.18 0.71 -23.49
N ALA A 40 -6.05 0.80 -22.49
CA ALA A 40 -6.03 1.87 -21.49
C ALA A 40 -4.69 1.90 -20.76
N GLY A 41 -4.13 0.76 -20.37
CA GLY A 41 -2.81 0.64 -19.74
C GLY A 41 -1.69 1.14 -20.64
N ILE A 42 -1.71 0.80 -21.92
CA ILE A 42 -0.72 1.31 -22.91
C ILE A 42 -0.81 2.83 -23.05
N VAL A 43 -2.03 3.39 -23.15
CA VAL A 43 -2.24 4.84 -23.26
C VAL A 43 -1.73 5.54 -21.99
N ILE A 44 -2.05 5.03 -20.81
CA ILE A 44 -1.60 5.58 -19.53
C ILE A 44 -0.07 5.50 -19.41
N LEU A 45 0.54 4.39 -19.81
CA LEU A 45 1.99 4.21 -19.81
C LEU A 45 2.69 5.23 -20.73
N ILE A 46 2.21 5.37 -21.97
CA ILE A 46 2.75 6.35 -22.93
C ILE A 46 2.58 7.77 -22.40
N SER A 47 1.41 8.10 -21.85
CA SER A 47 1.15 9.41 -21.24
C SER A 47 2.08 9.68 -20.05
N GLY A 48 2.28 8.71 -19.17
CA GLY A 48 3.21 8.81 -18.04
C GLY A 48 4.65 9.06 -18.49
N ILE A 49 5.13 8.35 -19.51
CA ILE A 49 6.46 8.56 -20.11
C ILE A 49 6.54 9.96 -20.76
N GLY A 50 5.48 10.40 -21.46
CA GLY A 50 5.39 11.72 -22.06
C GLY A 50 5.45 12.85 -21.02
N ILE A 51 4.72 12.72 -19.91
CA ILE A 51 4.76 13.67 -18.79
C ILE A 51 6.15 13.66 -18.14
N ALA A 52 6.76 12.50 -17.95
CA ALA A 52 8.12 12.39 -17.43
C ALA A 52 9.14 13.05 -18.35
N TYR A 53 8.99 12.94 -19.68
CA TYR A 53 9.80 13.64 -20.67
C TYR A 53 9.63 15.16 -20.53
N PHE A 54 8.40 15.66 -20.43
CA PHE A 54 8.12 17.07 -20.21
C PHE A 54 8.71 17.57 -18.89
N CYS A 55 8.53 16.84 -17.80
CA CYS A 55 9.13 17.18 -16.50
C CYS A 55 10.66 17.24 -16.58
N LYS A 56 11.30 16.32 -17.31
CA LYS A 56 12.75 16.27 -17.48
C LYS A 56 13.31 17.38 -18.35
N THR A 57 12.64 17.73 -19.45
CA THR A 57 13.19 18.65 -20.46
C THR A 57 12.78 20.10 -20.24
N VAL A 58 11.61 20.33 -19.69
CA VAL A 58 11.02 21.68 -19.50
C VAL A 58 10.96 22.03 -18.01
N VAL A 59 10.23 21.28 -17.21
CA VAL A 59 9.97 21.62 -15.80
C VAL A 59 11.27 21.64 -14.97
N SER A 60 12.22 20.77 -15.25
CA SER A 60 13.51 20.73 -14.55
C SER A 60 14.33 22.03 -14.66
N ARG A 61 13.97 22.91 -15.62
CA ARG A 61 14.60 24.23 -15.81
C ARG A 61 13.90 25.34 -15.03
N TRP A 62 12.72 25.07 -14.47
CA TRP A 62 11.96 26.05 -13.71
C TRP A 62 12.55 26.22 -12.31
N ARG A 63 12.30 27.38 -11.71
CA ARG A 63 12.68 27.65 -10.32
C ARG A 63 11.92 26.68 -9.39
N PRO A 64 12.57 26.08 -8.40
CA PRO A 64 11.92 25.16 -7.46
C PRO A 64 10.64 25.72 -6.83
N GLN A 65 10.63 27.02 -6.49
CA GLN A 65 9.48 27.72 -5.91
C GLN A 65 8.25 27.66 -6.83
N VAL A 66 8.43 27.84 -8.15
CA VAL A 66 7.32 27.74 -9.11
C VAL A 66 6.76 26.33 -9.13
N ILE A 67 7.61 25.32 -9.10
CA ILE A 67 7.19 23.91 -9.07
C ILE A 67 6.41 23.59 -7.80
N HIS A 68 6.86 24.11 -6.64
CA HIS A 68 6.12 23.97 -5.36
C HIS A 68 4.75 24.64 -5.41
N ILE A 69 4.62 25.83 -6.04
CA ILE A 69 3.35 26.53 -6.20
C ILE A 69 2.39 25.71 -7.11
N ILE A 70 2.90 25.17 -8.22
CA ILE A 70 2.09 24.32 -9.10
C ILE A 70 1.63 23.06 -8.36
N PHE A 71 2.53 22.41 -7.61
CA PHE A 71 2.15 21.26 -6.79
C PHE A 71 1.11 21.63 -5.71
N ALA A 72 1.24 22.80 -5.08
CA ALA A 72 0.23 23.29 -4.14
C ALA A 72 -1.15 23.41 -4.81
N GLY A 73 -1.22 23.97 -6.03
CA GLY A 73 -2.45 24.01 -6.83
C GLY A 73 -3.03 22.61 -7.13
N ILE A 74 -2.17 21.68 -7.55
CA ILE A 74 -2.57 20.27 -7.75
C ILE A 74 -3.06 19.64 -6.44
N SER A 75 -2.40 19.93 -5.32
CA SER A 75 -2.80 19.42 -4.00
C SER A 75 -4.16 19.92 -3.56
N VAL A 76 -4.47 21.21 -3.81
CA VAL A 76 -5.82 21.77 -3.56
C VAL A 76 -6.85 21.06 -4.42
N MET A 77 -6.56 20.83 -5.71
CA MET A 77 -7.46 20.08 -6.59
C MET A 77 -7.69 18.65 -6.11
N ILE A 78 -6.61 17.93 -5.75
CA ILE A 78 -6.70 16.57 -5.19
C ILE A 78 -7.56 16.57 -3.92
N PHE A 79 -7.30 17.50 -2.98
CA PHE A 79 -8.05 17.58 -1.73
C PHE A 79 -9.54 17.85 -1.99
N THR A 80 -9.86 18.78 -2.89
CA THR A 80 -11.23 19.08 -3.27
C THR A 80 -11.93 17.86 -3.87
N LEU A 81 -11.24 17.12 -4.75
CA LEU A 81 -11.78 15.87 -5.31
C LEU A 81 -11.99 14.81 -4.24
N LEU A 82 -11.04 14.62 -3.31
CA LEU A 82 -11.19 13.66 -2.19
C LEU A 82 -12.42 13.99 -1.35
N VAL A 83 -12.60 15.28 -0.99
CA VAL A 83 -13.79 15.75 -0.24
C VAL A 83 -15.05 15.53 -1.04
N TYR A 84 -15.06 15.90 -2.33
CA TYR A 84 -16.20 15.68 -3.21
C TYR A 84 -16.60 14.21 -3.30
N PHE A 85 -15.63 13.30 -3.43
CA PHE A 85 -15.88 11.86 -3.45
C PHE A 85 -16.43 11.36 -2.11
N ALA A 86 -15.90 11.81 -0.96
CA ALA A 86 -16.42 11.45 0.35
C ALA A 86 -17.90 11.82 0.49
N PHE A 87 -18.29 13.06 0.19
CA PHE A 87 -19.68 13.48 0.25
C PHE A 87 -20.59 12.77 -0.77
N SER A 88 -20.06 12.47 -1.96
CA SER A 88 -20.83 11.84 -3.04
C SER A 88 -21.00 10.33 -2.86
N LEU A 89 -20.04 9.65 -2.22
CA LEU A 89 -20.02 8.20 -2.01
C LEU A 89 -20.38 7.80 -0.58
N LYS A 90 -20.75 8.73 0.28
CA LYS A 90 -21.12 8.51 1.69
C LYS A 90 -21.70 7.12 1.89
N SER A 91 -21.01 6.26 2.61
CA SER A 91 -21.35 4.85 2.72
C SER A 91 -21.34 4.35 4.16
N PHE A 92 -22.17 3.35 4.45
CA PHE A 92 -22.15 2.62 5.72
C PHE A 92 -21.84 1.15 5.44
N PRO A 93 -20.61 0.68 5.66
CA PRO A 93 -20.28 -0.72 5.51
C PRO A 93 -20.90 -1.55 6.65
N ASN A 94 -21.45 -2.71 6.33
CA ASN A 94 -22.04 -3.64 7.30
C ASN A 94 -21.05 -4.74 7.78
N TRP A 95 -19.76 -4.48 7.65
CA TRP A 95 -18.67 -5.36 8.08
C TRP A 95 -17.79 -4.62 9.12
N ASP A 96 -16.57 -5.08 9.40
CA ASP A 96 -15.68 -4.57 10.45
C ASP A 96 -15.65 -3.05 10.59
N ALA A 97 -15.54 -2.31 9.48
CA ALA A 97 -15.46 -0.86 9.51
C ALA A 97 -16.72 -0.21 10.12
N GLY A 98 -17.90 -0.73 9.79
CA GLY A 98 -19.16 -0.28 10.36
C GLY A 98 -19.31 -0.64 11.83
N GLY A 99 -18.89 -1.85 12.23
CA GLY A 99 -18.89 -2.27 13.62
C GLY A 99 -17.99 -1.41 14.51
N ILE A 100 -16.76 -1.11 14.04
CA ILE A 100 -15.81 -0.23 14.74
C ILE A 100 -16.38 1.19 14.88
N TYR A 101 -16.98 1.71 13.79
CA TYR A 101 -17.65 3.02 13.83
C TYR A 101 -18.81 3.02 14.84
N GLN A 102 -19.70 2.01 14.81
CA GLN A 102 -20.83 1.91 15.72
C GLN A 102 -20.38 1.90 17.19
N GLU A 103 -19.37 1.11 17.54
CA GLU A 103 -18.80 1.09 18.89
C GLU A 103 -18.15 2.43 19.30
N ALA A 104 -17.51 3.12 18.35
CA ALA A 104 -16.89 4.42 18.65
C ALA A 104 -17.91 5.51 18.97
N ILE A 105 -19.11 5.49 18.34
CA ILE A 105 -20.19 6.45 18.59
C ILE A 105 -21.21 5.98 19.66
N ALA A 106 -21.13 4.73 20.09
CA ALA A 106 -22.06 4.14 21.05
C ALA A 106 -22.24 4.97 22.35
N PRO A 107 -21.20 5.61 22.93
CA PRO A 107 -21.36 6.48 24.10
C PRO A 107 -22.31 7.66 23.86
N PHE A 108 -22.52 8.09 22.61
CA PHE A 108 -23.38 9.23 22.25
C PHE A 108 -24.76 8.80 21.75
N THR A 109 -24.89 7.57 21.27
CA THR A 109 -26.13 7.06 20.64
C THR A 109 -26.84 6.02 21.50
N GLY A 110 -26.18 5.46 22.51
CA GLY A 110 -26.69 4.33 23.32
C GLY A 110 -26.75 2.99 22.58
N LYS A 111 -26.22 2.90 21.34
CA LYS A 111 -26.30 1.71 20.49
C LYS A 111 -24.97 0.98 20.41
N TYR A 112 -24.76 0.03 21.31
CA TYR A 112 -23.61 -0.88 21.33
C TYR A 112 -23.86 -2.12 20.45
N LEU A 113 -22.77 -2.79 20.03
CA LEU A 113 -22.87 -4.12 19.43
C LEU A 113 -23.37 -5.12 20.48
N SER A 114 -24.08 -6.16 20.06
CA SER A 114 -24.62 -7.20 20.93
C SER A 114 -23.56 -8.19 21.44
N TYR A 115 -22.31 -8.08 20.99
CA TYR A 115 -21.18 -8.94 21.35
C TYR A 115 -19.90 -8.13 21.43
N ASN A 116 -18.93 -8.62 22.19
CA ASN A 116 -17.62 -7.95 22.27
C ASN A 116 -16.80 -8.24 21.01
N TYR A 117 -16.94 -7.38 20.00
CA TYR A 117 -16.23 -7.45 18.73
C TYR A 117 -14.70 -7.51 18.91
N PHE A 118 -14.17 -6.73 19.86
CA PHE A 118 -12.72 -6.64 20.08
C PHE A 118 -12.12 -7.85 20.78
N ALA A 119 -12.94 -8.66 21.45
CA ALA A 119 -12.50 -9.95 21.96
C ALA A 119 -12.18 -10.93 20.83
N ILE A 120 -12.91 -10.84 19.71
CA ILE A 120 -12.71 -11.68 18.54
C ILE A 120 -11.57 -11.12 17.66
N TYR A 121 -11.56 -9.78 17.41
CA TYR A 121 -10.67 -9.07 16.52
C TYR A 121 -9.89 -7.93 17.20
N PRO A 122 -8.97 -8.25 18.15
CA PRO A 122 -8.23 -7.23 18.91
C PRO A 122 -7.29 -6.37 18.06
N ASN A 123 -6.96 -6.81 16.85
CA ASN A 123 -6.18 -6.03 15.88
C ASN A 123 -6.87 -4.72 15.45
N ASN A 124 -8.18 -4.58 15.67
CA ASN A 124 -8.96 -3.40 15.32
C ASN A 124 -9.08 -2.38 16.48
N ILE A 125 -8.56 -2.68 17.67
CA ILE A 125 -8.63 -1.79 18.84
C ILE A 125 -7.97 -0.44 18.56
N PHE A 126 -6.84 -0.39 17.85
CA PHE A 126 -6.16 0.89 17.58
C PHE A 126 -7.00 1.80 16.68
N LEU A 127 -7.62 1.26 15.64
CA LEU A 127 -8.54 2.03 14.78
C LEU A 127 -9.76 2.51 15.57
N PHE A 128 -10.34 1.65 16.42
CA PHE A 128 -11.42 2.03 17.33
C PHE A 128 -11.04 3.20 18.25
N LEU A 129 -9.85 3.18 18.85
CA LEU A 129 -9.39 4.26 19.72
C LEU A 129 -9.24 5.57 18.96
N ILE A 130 -8.72 5.54 17.72
CA ILE A 130 -8.66 6.71 16.85
C ILE A 130 -10.08 7.26 16.63
N TYR A 131 -11.03 6.43 16.28
CA TYR A 131 -12.42 6.84 16.04
C TYR A 131 -13.08 7.38 17.31
N LYS A 132 -12.92 6.68 18.43
CA LYS A 132 -13.50 7.07 19.73
C LYS A 132 -13.02 8.46 20.17
N ILE A 133 -11.70 8.72 20.08
CA ILE A 133 -11.12 10.01 20.44
C ILE A 133 -11.63 11.10 19.47
N TYR A 134 -11.62 10.80 18.18
CA TYR A 134 -12.05 11.73 17.14
C TYR A 134 -13.55 12.10 17.30
N TYR A 135 -14.43 11.11 17.47
CA TYR A 135 -15.86 11.40 17.68
C TYR A 135 -16.17 12.08 18.99
N LYS A 136 -15.38 11.85 20.05
CA LYS A 136 -15.51 12.63 21.28
C LYS A 136 -15.27 14.12 21.02
N MET A 137 -14.29 14.47 20.22
CA MET A 137 -14.00 15.86 19.81
C MET A 137 -15.10 16.41 18.90
N ILE A 138 -15.48 15.67 17.86
CA ILE A 138 -16.51 16.07 16.90
C ILE A 138 -17.85 16.29 17.61
N PHE A 139 -18.29 15.36 18.45
CA PHE A 139 -19.55 15.47 19.17
C PHE A 139 -19.58 16.66 20.12
N PHE A 140 -18.46 16.93 20.79
CA PHE A 140 -18.33 18.12 21.64
C PHE A 140 -18.52 19.43 20.86
N ILE A 141 -18.03 19.50 19.63
CA ILE A 141 -18.09 20.72 18.78
C ILE A 141 -19.42 20.83 18.03
N THR A 142 -19.96 19.73 17.50
CA THR A 142 -21.06 19.72 16.54
C THR A 142 -22.35 19.10 17.04
N GLY A 143 -22.32 18.35 18.15
CA GLY A 143 -23.43 17.53 18.61
C GLY A 143 -23.78 16.33 17.68
N SER A 144 -22.94 16.03 16.69
CA SER A 144 -23.25 15.07 15.62
C SER A 144 -22.32 13.86 15.65
N THR A 145 -22.90 12.70 15.30
CA THR A 145 -22.16 11.45 15.05
C THR A 145 -22.23 11.01 13.60
N ASP A 146 -22.51 11.93 12.67
CA ASP A 146 -22.63 11.59 11.24
C ASP A 146 -21.37 10.95 10.69
N ILE A 147 -21.56 9.95 9.85
CA ILE A 147 -20.48 9.14 9.25
C ILE A 147 -19.53 9.97 8.39
N ILE A 148 -19.99 11.11 7.86
CA ILE A 148 -19.16 11.98 7.03
C ILE A 148 -17.88 12.44 7.75
N TYR A 149 -17.92 12.59 9.07
CA TYR A 149 -16.74 13.03 9.82
C TYR A 149 -15.61 12.00 9.74
N ILE A 150 -15.91 10.69 9.86
CA ILE A 150 -14.87 9.67 9.73
C ILE A 150 -14.36 9.54 8.29
N GLU A 151 -15.22 9.75 7.30
CA GLU A 151 -14.82 9.82 5.90
C GLU A 151 -13.88 11.01 5.66
N LEU A 152 -14.14 12.17 6.28
CA LEU A 152 -13.23 13.33 6.22
C LEU A 152 -11.90 13.08 6.94
N LEU A 153 -11.90 12.33 8.05
CA LEU A 153 -10.66 11.91 8.69
C LEU A 153 -9.87 10.96 7.77
N ASN A 154 -10.55 10.08 7.07
CA ASN A 154 -9.96 9.20 6.07
C ASN A 154 -9.40 9.99 4.87
N VAL A 155 -10.10 11.01 4.40
CA VAL A 155 -9.61 11.98 3.40
C VAL A 155 -8.30 12.60 3.85
N ALA A 156 -8.22 13.05 5.11
CA ALA A 156 -7.00 13.61 5.66
C ALA A 156 -5.84 12.60 5.66
N ALA A 157 -6.09 11.34 6.02
CA ALA A 157 -5.08 10.28 6.00
C ALA A 157 -4.54 10.04 4.58
N ILE A 158 -5.43 9.90 3.59
CA ILE A 158 -5.04 9.73 2.18
C ILE A 158 -4.24 10.94 1.69
N PHE A 159 -4.72 12.15 1.99
CA PHE A 159 -4.07 13.40 1.55
C PHE A 159 -2.67 13.57 2.15
N ILE A 160 -2.50 13.30 3.45
CA ILE A 160 -1.19 13.29 4.11
C ILE A 160 -0.23 12.33 3.38
N SER A 161 -0.70 11.14 3.02
CA SER A 161 0.13 10.19 2.28
C SER A 161 0.58 10.75 0.93
N ILE A 162 -0.29 11.44 0.19
CA ILE A 162 0.04 12.07 -1.10
C ILE A 162 1.08 13.18 -0.93
N ILE A 163 0.96 14.00 0.11
CA ILE A 163 1.96 15.02 0.43
C ILE A 163 3.34 14.37 0.70
N PHE A 164 3.36 13.28 1.50
CA PHE A 164 4.62 12.59 1.77
C PHE A 164 5.20 11.88 0.54
N LEU A 165 4.37 11.38 -0.37
CA LEU A 165 4.83 10.88 -1.68
C LEU A 165 5.57 11.96 -2.47
N TYR A 166 5.00 13.15 -2.56
CA TYR A 166 5.66 14.30 -3.16
C TYR A 166 7.01 14.61 -2.48
N LEU A 167 7.03 14.69 -1.15
CA LEU A 167 8.23 14.99 -0.38
C LEU A 167 9.33 13.91 -0.57
N ILE A 168 8.95 12.64 -0.62
CA ILE A 168 9.88 11.53 -0.90
C ILE A 168 10.48 11.70 -2.31
N ALA A 169 9.66 11.96 -3.32
CA ALA A 169 10.12 12.14 -4.68
C ALA A 169 11.02 13.36 -4.83
N VAL A 170 10.68 14.50 -4.19
CA VAL A 170 11.53 15.69 -4.12
C VAL A 170 12.87 15.38 -3.47
N LYS A 171 12.86 14.65 -2.35
CA LYS A 171 14.07 14.28 -1.60
C LYS A 171 15.02 13.39 -2.42
N LEU A 172 14.47 12.47 -3.20
CA LEU A 172 15.25 11.50 -3.96
C LEU A 172 15.70 12.02 -5.31
N TRP A 173 14.86 12.78 -6.01
CA TRP A 173 15.06 13.06 -7.42
C TRP A 173 14.84 14.54 -7.81
N GLY A 174 14.47 15.39 -6.85
CA GLY A 174 14.23 16.83 -7.06
C GLY A 174 12.78 17.19 -7.36
N THR A 175 12.51 18.50 -7.39
CA THR A 175 11.14 19.06 -7.44
C THR A 175 10.35 18.67 -8.67
N HIS A 176 11.00 18.57 -9.85
CA HIS A 176 10.33 18.14 -11.08
C HIS A 176 9.80 16.70 -11.00
N MET A 177 10.49 15.82 -10.26
CA MET A 177 10.02 14.46 -10.00
C MET A 177 8.93 14.42 -8.93
N GLY A 178 8.99 15.33 -7.95
CA GLY A 178 7.87 15.55 -7.04
C GLY A 178 6.61 15.91 -7.80
N LEU A 179 6.69 16.83 -8.77
CA LEU A 179 5.54 17.21 -9.59
C LEU A 179 5.02 16.03 -10.42
N LEU A 180 5.89 15.25 -11.06
CA LEU A 180 5.50 14.03 -11.77
C LEU A 180 4.73 13.06 -10.84
N THR A 181 5.26 12.84 -9.63
CA THR A 181 4.60 11.97 -8.64
C THR A 181 3.24 12.54 -8.23
N GLY A 182 3.12 13.85 -8.01
CA GLY A 182 1.85 14.51 -7.73
C GLY A 182 0.82 14.34 -8.85
N ILE A 183 1.24 14.45 -10.11
CA ILE A 183 0.38 14.21 -11.28
C ILE A 183 -0.06 12.73 -11.33
N ILE A 184 0.84 11.79 -11.06
CA ILE A 184 0.48 10.36 -11.00
C ILE A 184 -0.57 10.12 -9.90
N CYS A 185 -0.41 10.74 -8.71
CA CYS A 185 -1.38 10.64 -7.62
C CYS A 185 -2.74 11.24 -7.98
N LEU A 186 -2.78 12.35 -8.76
CA LEU A 186 -4.01 12.97 -9.22
C LEU A 186 -4.87 12.00 -10.05
N PHE A 187 -4.24 11.14 -10.85
CA PHE A 187 -4.93 10.17 -11.71
C PHE A 187 -5.09 8.79 -11.08
N PHE A 188 -4.64 8.56 -9.86
CA PHE A 188 -4.78 7.27 -9.19
C PHE A 188 -6.17 7.12 -8.53
N SER A 189 -7.11 6.51 -9.25
CA SER A 189 -8.53 6.37 -8.83
C SER A 189 -8.74 5.78 -7.43
N PRO A 190 -7.92 4.81 -6.92
CA PRO A 190 -8.14 4.27 -5.59
C PRO A 190 -8.06 5.32 -4.46
N PHE A 191 -7.28 6.38 -4.59
CA PHE A 191 -7.28 7.44 -3.58
C PHE A 191 -8.64 8.09 -3.40
N TYR A 192 -9.41 8.24 -4.47
CA TYR A 192 -10.74 8.86 -4.44
C TYR A 192 -11.83 7.88 -4.01
N THR A 193 -11.80 6.66 -4.51
CA THR A 193 -12.82 5.65 -4.18
C THR A 193 -12.71 5.17 -2.73
N TYR A 194 -11.49 5.20 -2.16
CA TYR A 194 -11.27 4.83 -0.77
C TYR A 194 -11.63 5.90 0.25
N THR A 195 -12.06 7.10 -0.16
CA THR A 195 -12.52 8.13 0.78
C THR A 195 -13.72 7.65 1.60
N ALA A 196 -14.63 6.91 0.98
CA ALA A 196 -15.80 6.32 1.62
C ALA A 196 -15.56 4.88 2.16
N TYR A 197 -14.31 4.40 2.12
CA TYR A 197 -13.92 3.07 2.59
C TYR A 197 -12.95 3.23 3.77
N TYR A 198 -13.46 3.78 4.87
CA TYR A 198 -12.70 4.15 6.07
C TYR A 198 -12.34 2.92 6.90
N TYR A 199 -11.22 2.27 6.58
CA TYR A 199 -10.72 1.10 7.30
C TYR A 199 -9.19 1.10 7.39
N THR A 200 -8.62 0.09 8.01
CA THR A 200 -7.17 -0.02 8.21
C THR A 200 -6.36 0.12 6.92
N ASP A 201 -6.94 -0.23 5.76
CA ASP A 201 -6.26 -0.17 4.45
C ASP A 201 -5.87 1.26 4.06
N SER A 202 -6.79 2.21 4.17
CA SER A 202 -6.54 3.63 3.85
C SER A 202 -5.86 4.37 4.98
N PHE A 203 -6.27 4.11 6.23
CA PHE A 203 -5.63 4.74 7.40
C PHE A 203 -4.16 4.34 7.59
N SER A 204 -3.71 3.23 7.01
CA SER A 204 -2.31 2.81 7.07
C SER A 204 -1.38 3.54 6.08
N LEU A 205 -1.93 4.18 5.04
CA LEU A 205 -1.14 4.88 4.01
C LEU A 205 -0.15 5.91 4.58
N PRO A 206 -0.52 6.83 5.48
CA PRO A 206 0.42 7.81 6.02
C PRO A 206 1.52 7.17 6.86
N PHE A 207 1.26 6.06 7.56
CA PHE A 207 2.30 5.38 8.34
C PHE A 207 3.39 4.79 7.44
N VAL A 208 3.04 4.27 6.27
CA VAL A 208 3.99 3.80 5.26
C VAL A 208 4.82 4.97 4.73
N THR A 209 4.17 6.04 4.27
CA THR A 209 4.86 7.14 3.60
C THR A 209 5.69 7.99 4.55
N ILE A 210 5.18 8.31 5.76
CA ILE A 210 5.92 9.06 6.77
C ILE A 210 7.14 8.29 7.26
N SER A 211 7.00 7.00 7.59
CA SER A 211 8.13 6.20 8.08
C SER A 211 9.26 6.12 7.06
N ILE A 212 8.93 5.91 5.77
CA ILE A 212 9.90 5.91 4.68
C ILE A 212 10.55 7.29 4.51
N TYR A 213 9.77 8.37 4.56
CA TYR A 213 10.31 9.73 4.47
C TYR A 213 11.31 10.02 5.58
N LEU A 214 10.96 9.71 6.84
CA LEU A 214 11.83 9.90 8.00
C LEU A 214 13.11 9.08 7.87
N TYR A 215 13.01 7.81 7.47
CA TYR A 215 14.15 6.95 7.20
C TYR A 215 15.08 7.53 6.11
N LEU A 216 14.51 7.96 4.98
CA LEU A 216 15.29 8.57 3.89
C LEU A 216 15.93 9.90 4.32
N CYS A 217 15.27 10.68 5.16
CA CYS A 217 15.86 11.88 5.76
C CYS A 217 17.02 11.53 6.71
N ALA A 218 16.87 10.47 7.51
CA ALA A 218 17.90 10.01 8.43
C ALA A 218 19.20 9.61 7.71
N VAL A 219 19.09 8.72 6.71
CA VAL A 219 20.27 8.22 5.99
C VAL A 219 20.98 9.29 5.15
N ASN A 220 20.29 10.37 4.80
CA ASN A 220 20.83 11.50 4.05
C ASN A 220 21.20 12.71 4.93
N SER A 221 20.98 12.66 6.25
CA SER A 221 21.34 13.76 7.16
C SER A 221 22.83 13.83 7.37
N LYS A 222 23.37 15.05 7.49
CA LYS A 222 24.78 15.31 7.85
C LYS A 222 25.01 15.38 9.36
N LYS A 223 23.95 15.69 10.15
CA LYS A 223 24.02 15.85 11.60
C LYS A 223 23.65 14.54 12.28
N GLU A 224 24.53 13.98 13.11
CA GLU A 224 24.34 12.70 13.82
C GLU A 224 23.06 12.71 14.69
N ILE A 225 22.86 13.76 15.50
CA ILE A 225 21.65 13.87 16.34
C ILE A 225 20.37 13.80 15.49
N SER A 226 20.35 14.51 14.33
CA SER A 226 19.18 14.46 13.43
C SER A 226 18.95 13.06 12.88
N LYS A 227 20.00 12.29 12.59
CA LYS A 227 19.86 10.89 12.14
C LYS A 227 19.13 10.06 13.18
N TYR A 228 19.57 10.11 14.44
CA TYR A 228 18.97 9.32 15.51
C TYR A 228 17.52 9.75 15.78
N LEU A 229 17.23 11.05 15.85
CA LEU A 229 15.87 11.55 16.06
C LEU A 229 14.91 11.10 14.92
N LEU A 230 15.37 11.13 13.68
CA LEU A 230 14.59 10.69 12.52
C LEU A 230 14.38 9.17 12.52
N LEU A 231 15.37 8.38 12.93
CA LEU A 231 15.24 6.91 13.06
C LEU A 231 14.29 6.54 14.22
N ILE A 232 14.37 7.24 15.35
CA ILE A 232 13.42 7.10 16.46
C ILE A 232 12.00 7.42 15.96
N GLY A 233 11.83 8.55 15.27
CA GLY A 233 10.54 8.91 14.67
C GLY A 233 10.01 7.87 13.71
N ALA A 234 10.87 7.30 12.83
CA ALA A 234 10.50 6.22 11.94
C ALA A 234 10.04 4.97 12.72
N GLY A 235 10.76 4.58 13.78
CA GLY A 235 10.39 3.44 14.63
C GLY A 235 9.05 3.66 15.35
N ILE A 236 8.77 4.87 15.86
CA ILE A 236 7.49 5.25 16.48
C ILE A 236 6.34 5.10 15.47
N ILE A 237 6.48 5.70 14.29
CA ILE A 237 5.46 5.64 13.23
C ILE A 237 5.21 4.21 12.77
N LEU A 238 6.27 3.40 12.63
CA LEU A 238 6.14 1.98 12.28
C LEU A 238 5.43 1.17 13.36
N ALA A 239 5.68 1.44 14.64
CA ALA A 239 5.01 0.76 15.75
C ALA A 239 3.51 1.08 15.80
N LEU A 240 3.14 2.36 15.68
CA LEU A 240 1.74 2.78 15.61
C LEU A 240 1.06 2.22 14.36
N GLY A 241 1.72 2.28 13.22
CA GLY A 241 1.23 1.68 11.99
C GLY A 241 1.03 0.17 12.10
N PHE A 242 1.94 -0.54 12.77
CA PHE A 242 1.80 -1.97 13.05
C PHE A 242 0.56 -2.28 13.89
N LYS A 243 0.24 -1.43 14.89
CA LYS A 243 -0.98 -1.57 15.68
C LYS A 243 -2.25 -1.33 14.87
N LEU A 244 -2.17 -0.53 13.82
CA LEU A 244 -3.26 -0.36 12.87
C LEU A 244 -3.37 -1.52 11.88
N LYS A 245 -2.24 -1.97 11.32
CA LYS A 245 -2.18 -3.08 10.38
C LYS A 245 -0.81 -3.76 10.41
N ALA A 246 -0.80 -5.02 10.81
CA ALA A 246 0.44 -5.78 11.06
C ALA A 246 1.40 -5.86 9.86
N THR A 247 0.88 -5.77 8.63
CA THR A 247 1.69 -5.77 7.40
C THR A 247 2.67 -4.59 7.30
N ILE A 248 2.51 -3.53 8.10
CA ILE A 248 3.50 -2.43 8.18
C ILE A 248 4.85 -2.90 8.72
N ALA A 249 4.90 -4.01 9.47
CA ALA A 249 6.17 -4.64 9.84
C ALA A 249 7.06 -4.98 8.63
N ILE A 250 6.49 -5.22 7.46
CA ILE A 250 7.23 -5.46 6.22
C ILE A 250 8.09 -4.24 5.84
N ILE A 251 7.62 -3.04 6.11
CA ILE A 251 8.40 -1.80 5.89
C ILE A 251 9.59 -1.74 6.85
N LEU A 252 9.42 -2.12 8.12
CA LEU A 252 10.52 -2.19 9.08
C LEU A 252 11.58 -3.20 8.62
N VAL A 253 11.17 -4.40 8.21
CA VAL A 253 12.06 -5.42 7.67
C VAL A 253 12.79 -4.91 6.43
N ALA A 254 12.08 -4.25 5.52
CA ALA A 254 12.68 -3.67 4.31
C ALA A 254 13.72 -2.58 4.64
N ILE A 255 13.45 -1.72 5.62
CA ILE A 255 14.40 -0.71 6.12
C ILE A 255 15.65 -1.38 6.69
N VAL A 256 15.50 -2.41 7.49
CA VAL A 256 16.65 -3.17 8.07
C VAL A 256 17.50 -3.77 6.95
N ILE A 257 16.88 -4.49 6.02
CA ILE A 257 17.62 -5.08 4.88
C ILE A 257 18.33 -4.00 4.07
N HIS A 258 17.65 -2.89 3.77
CA HIS A 258 18.23 -1.79 3.02
C HIS A 258 19.41 -1.12 3.76
N LEU A 259 19.35 -0.99 5.10
CA LEU A 259 20.45 -0.50 5.91
C LEU A 259 21.70 -1.40 5.77
N PHE A 260 21.53 -2.72 5.88
CA PHE A 260 22.66 -3.66 5.73
C PHE A 260 23.25 -3.68 4.32
N LEU A 261 22.44 -3.42 3.29
CA LEU A 261 22.93 -3.30 1.92
C LEU A 261 23.62 -1.97 1.66
N ASN A 262 23.12 -0.86 2.22
CA ASN A 262 23.54 0.50 1.87
C ASN A 262 24.61 1.08 2.81
N GLN A 263 24.74 0.59 4.05
CA GLN A 263 25.63 1.11 5.08
C GLN A 263 26.78 0.12 5.42
N LYS A 264 27.80 0.62 6.12
CA LYS A 264 28.79 -0.25 6.78
C LYS A 264 28.10 -1.02 7.90
N ILE A 265 28.53 -2.26 8.16
CA ILE A 265 27.88 -3.18 9.12
C ILE A 265 27.66 -2.55 10.50
N ARG A 266 28.68 -1.87 11.07
CA ARG A 266 28.57 -1.21 12.38
C ARG A 266 27.48 -0.13 12.39
N THR A 267 27.41 0.70 11.35
CA THR A 267 26.40 1.75 11.21
C THR A 267 25.00 1.15 11.01
N ALA A 268 24.90 0.10 10.18
CA ALA A 268 23.66 -0.62 9.97
C ALA A 268 23.12 -1.21 11.28
N LEU A 269 23.96 -1.84 12.08
CA LEU A 269 23.60 -2.39 13.39
C LEU A 269 23.10 -1.31 14.35
N ILE A 270 23.78 -0.16 14.44
CA ILE A 270 23.37 0.95 15.32
C ILE A 270 22.03 1.51 14.86
N TYR A 271 21.87 1.82 13.58
CA TYR A 271 20.63 2.42 13.06
C TYR A 271 19.44 1.47 13.16
N THR A 272 19.67 0.17 12.89
CA THR A 272 18.67 -0.88 13.12
C THR A 272 18.30 -0.97 14.61
N GLY A 273 19.29 -0.98 15.50
CA GLY A 273 19.08 -1.04 16.93
C GLY A 273 18.22 0.14 17.44
N VAL A 274 18.52 1.36 17.01
CA VAL A 274 17.75 2.57 17.37
C VAL A 274 16.31 2.47 16.87
N THR A 275 16.12 2.08 15.60
CA THR A 275 14.78 1.98 15.00
C THR A 275 13.94 0.87 15.66
N ILE A 276 14.53 -0.29 15.90
CA ILE A 276 13.85 -1.42 16.56
C ILE A 276 13.57 -1.10 18.03
N ALA A 277 14.50 -0.49 18.76
CA ALA A 277 14.28 -0.12 20.16
C ALA A 277 13.11 0.86 20.32
N SER A 278 13.05 1.90 19.49
CA SER A 278 11.93 2.84 19.51
C SER A 278 10.61 2.17 19.13
N PHE A 279 10.60 1.26 18.15
CA PHE A 279 9.45 0.44 17.82
C PHE A 279 8.97 -0.39 19.02
N ILE A 280 9.89 -1.10 19.68
CA ILE A 280 9.61 -1.99 20.83
C ILE A 280 9.04 -1.17 21.99
N VAL A 281 9.63 -0.03 22.32
CA VAL A 281 9.15 0.83 23.41
C VAL A 281 7.69 1.25 23.16
N VAL A 282 7.38 1.75 21.97
CA VAL A 282 6.00 2.16 21.62
C VAL A 282 5.04 0.97 21.60
N PHE A 283 5.48 -0.18 21.06
CA PHE A 283 4.67 -1.39 21.01
C PHE A 283 4.23 -1.86 22.40
N PHE A 284 5.16 -1.93 23.36
CA PHE A 284 4.84 -2.36 24.72
C PHE A 284 4.08 -1.27 25.52
N SER A 285 4.44 0.00 25.36
CA SER A 285 3.70 1.11 25.98
C SER A 285 2.24 1.14 25.53
N TYR A 286 1.97 0.93 24.23
CA TYR A 286 0.62 0.81 23.71
C TYR A 286 -0.13 -0.39 24.33
N ASN A 287 0.50 -1.56 24.37
CA ASN A 287 -0.14 -2.75 24.96
C ASN A 287 -0.49 -2.52 26.46
N ALA A 288 0.43 -1.92 27.20
CA ALA A 288 0.19 -1.59 28.61
C ALA A 288 -0.98 -0.59 28.78
N ALA A 289 -1.03 0.44 27.92
CA ALA A 289 -2.12 1.42 27.93
C ALA A 289 -3.47 0.79 27.56
N VAL A 290 -3.53 -0.05 26.54
CA VAL A 290 -4.77 -0.74 26.11
C VAL A 290 -5.26 -1.71 27.20
N LYS A 291 -4.35 -2.41 27.89
CA LYS A 291 -4.70 -3.29 29.01
C LYS A 291 -5.40 -2.51 30.15
N GLN A 292 -4.94 -1.27 30.44
CA GLN A 292 -5.58 -0.42 31.46
C GLN A 292 -6.98 0.07 31.06
N LEU A 293 -7.30 0.10 29.76
CA LEU A 293 -8.62 0.53 29.29
C LEU A 293 -9.70 -0.55 29.42
N ASN A 294 -9.34 -1.79 29.80
CA ASN A 294 -10.25 -2.92 29.97
C ASN A 294 -11.29 -3.09 28.84
N ILE A 295 -10.87 -2.87 27.58
CA ILE A 295 -11.74 -3.03 26.41
C ILE A 295 -12.11 -4.49 26.22
N VAL A 296 -11.18 -5.41 26.53
CA VAL A 296 -11.33 -6.86 26.47
C VAL A 296 -10.67 -7.44 27.70
N SER A 297 -11.36 -8.30 28.43
CA SER A 297 -10.78 -9.06 29.55
C SER A 297 -9.82 -10.14 29.04
N GLU A 298 -8.91 -10.61 29.91
CA GLU A 298 -7.99 -11.70 29.54
C GLU A 298 -8.77 -13.01 29.25
N GLU A 299 -9.84 -13.26 29.98
CA GLU A 299 -10.71 -14.43 29.79
C GLU A 299 -11.45 -14.38 28.45
N GLU A 300 -12.02 -13.22 28.09
CA GLU A 300 -12.65 -13.02 26.78
C GLU A 300 -11.64 -13.16 25.64
N ALA A 301 -10.45 -12.57 25.76
CA ALA A 301 -9.40 -12.71 24.77
C ALA A 301 -8.98 -14.17 24.57
N TYR A 302 -8.81 -14.92 25.68
CA TYR A 302 -8.45 -16.32 25.63
C TYR A 302 -9.54 -17.20 24.98
N SER A 303 -10.82 -16.90 25.26
CA SER A 303 -11.94 -17.67 24.74
C SER A 303 -12.32 -17.31 23.30
N TYR A 304 -12.33 -16.02 22.95
CA TYR A 304 -12.95 -15.58 21.69
C TYR A 304 -11.96 -15.19 20.60
N GLN A 305 -10.72 -14.81 20.94
CA GLN A 305 -9.78 -14.29 19.97
C GLN A 305 -9.52 -15.28 18.83
N MET A 306 -9.53 -14.75 17.59
CA MET A 306 -9.08 -15.47 16.41
C MET A 306 -7.54 -15.54 16.39
N PRO A 307 -6.93 -16.74 16.38
CA PRO A 307 -5.48 -16.88 16.31
C PRO A 307 -4.96 -16.60 14.89
N TYR A 308 -3.68 -16.24 14.76
CA TYR A 308 -3.04 -16.02 13.45
C TYR A 308 -3.16 -17.23 12.51
N THR A 309 -3.23 -18.46 13.04
CA THR A 309 -3.43 -19.69 12.28
C THR A 309 -4.76 -19.72 11.52
N HIS A 310 -5.78 -18.97 12.00
CA HIS A 310 -7.05 -18.83 11.31
C HIS A 310 -6.90 -18.22 9.91
N TRP A 311 -6.16 -17.11 9.79
CA TRP A 311 -5.94 -16.47 8.49
C TRP A 311 -5.01 -17.26 7.58
N LEU A 312 -4.04 -18.04 8.16
CA LEU A 312 -3.22 -18.97 7.38
C LEU A 312 -4.08 -20.11 6.82
N MET A 313 -4.97 -20.69 7.64
CA MET A 313 -5.90 -21.75 7.26
C MET A 313 -6.84 -21.27 6.15
N MET A 314 -7.47 -20.12 6.35
CA MET A 314 -8.40 -19.49 5.41
C MET A 314 -7.71 -19.10 4.09
N GLY A 315 -6.44 -18.69 4.16
CA GLY A 315 -5.59 -18.42 2.98
C GLY A 315 -5.34 -19.61 2.07
N LEU A 316 -5.64 -20.83 2.51
CA LEU A 316 -5.56 -22.07 1.73
C LEU A 316 -6.93 -22.56 1.25
N THR A 317 -8.02 -21.77 1.40
CA THR A 317 -9.38 -22.16 0.98
C THR A 317 -9.79 -21.39 -0.26
N GLY A 318 -10.43 -22.05 -1.24
CA GLY A 318 -11.02 -21.42 -2.41
C GLY A 318 -10.03 -20.56 -3.19
N ASP A 319 -10.29 -19.25 -3.26
CA ASP A 319 -9.42 -18.25 -3.86
C ASP A 319 -8.45 -17.57 -2.86
N GLY A 320 -8.36 -18.12 -1.64
CA GLY A 320 -7.54 -17.59 -0.54
C GLY A 320 -8.13 -16.38 0.18
N GLY A 321 -9.38 -16.02 -0.11
CA GLY A 321 -10.11 -14.94 0.53
C GLY A 321 -10.92 -15.36 1.76
N PHE A 322 -11.80 -14.46 2.23
CA PHE A 322 -12.68 -14.70 3.37
C PHE A 322 -13.57 -15.92 3.13
N ASN A 323 -13.64 -16.83 4.13
CA ASN A 323 -14.46 -18.01 4.12
C ASN A 323 -15.23 -18.15 5.46
N LEU A 324 -16.55 -18.11 5.38
CA LEU A 324 -17.41 -18.15 6.57
C LEU A 324 -17.37 -19.51 7.29
N ASP A 325 -17.17 -20.60 6.57
CA ASP A 325 -17.12 -21.94 7.17
C ASP A 325 -15.83 -22.11 7.98
N ASP A 326 -14.72 -21.56 7.50
CA ASP A 326 -13.46 -21.49 8.26
C ASP A 326 -13.61 -20.63 9.53
N VAL A 327 -14.39 -19.54 9.48
CA VAL A 327 -14.70 -18.72 10.66
C VAL A 327 -15.48 -19.54 11.67
N LYS A 328 -16.57 -20.19 11.26
CA LYS A 328 -17.41 -21.03 12.13
C LYS A 328 -16.59 -22.18 12.72
N TYR A 329 -15.78 -22.84 11.90
CA TYR A 329 -14.90 -23.92 12.35
C TYR A 329 -13.94 -23.44 13.44
N THR A 330 -13.22 -22.34 13.25
CA THR A 330 -12.32 -21.81 14.28
C THR A 330 -13.09 -21.41 15.54
N GLN A 331 -14.27 -20.80 15.41
CA GLN A 331 -15.09 -20.37 16.54
C GLN A 331 -15.72 -21.52 17.32
N SER A 332 -15.81 -22.73 16.76
CA SER A 332 -16.38 -23.91 17.46
C SER A 332 -15.48 -24.42 18.58
N PHE A 333 -14.23 -24.01 18.67
CA PHE A 333 -13.30 -24.39 19.74
C PHE A 333 -13.33 -23.37 20.89
N PRO A 334 -13.22 -23.81 22.15
CA PRO A 334 -13.52 -22.99 23.33
C PRO A 334 -12.45 -21.95 23.64
N ASN A 335 -11.21 -22.15 23.21
CA ASN A 335 -10.10 -21.25 23.54
C ASN A 335 -9.05 -21.16 22.44
N ILE A 336 -8.17 -20.16 22.55
CA ILE A 336 -7.18 -19.83 21.53
C ILE A 336 -6.19 -20.96 21.23
N ASP A 337 -5.87 -21.80 22.21
CA ASP A 337 -4.87 -22.86 22.03
C ASP A 337 -5.46 -24.05 21.27
N GLU A 338 -6.71 -24.43 21.59
CA GLU A 338 -7.45 -25.43 20.81
C GLU A 338 -7.76 -24.94 19.39
N LYS A 339 -8.15 -23.67 19.23
CA LYS A 339 -8.29 -23.03 17.91
C LYS A 339 -7.01 -23.13 17.09
N LYS A 340 -5.84 -22.82 17.68
CA LYS A 340 -4.54 -22.92 16.99
C LYS A 340 -4.24 -24.34 16.56
N ALA A 341 -4.41 -25.32 17.45
CA ALA A 341 -4.15 -26.72 17.17
C ALA A 341 -5.04 -27.23 16.03
N ALA A 342 -6.35 -27.00 16.12
CA ALA A 342 -7.30 -27.40 15.09
C ALA A 342 -7.00 -26.77 13.72
N ASN A 343 -6.71 -25.46 13.67
CA ASN A 343 -6.37 -24.79 12.44
C ASN A 343 -5.07 -25.33 11.81
N ILE A 344 -4.07 -25.69 12.64
CA ILE A 344 -2.81 -26.29 12.14
C ILE A 344 -3.07 -27.65 11.48
N GLU A 345 -3.94 -28.48 12.05
CA GLU A 345 -4.29 -29.76 11.43
C GLU A 345 -4.99 -29.57 10.08
N VAL A 346 -5.92 -28.61 9.97
CA VAL A 346 -6.56 -28.29 8.68
C VAL A 346 -5.54 -27.74 7.67
N ILE A 347 -4.57 -26.89 8.10
CA ILE A 347 -3.50 -26.40 7.23
C ILE A 347 -2.69 -27.57 6.67
N LYS A 348 -2.26 -28.52 7.51
CA LYS A 348 -1.50 -29.70 7.09
C LYS A 348 -2.31 -30.54 6.09
N GLN A 349 -3.60 -30.77 6.39
CA GLN A 349 -4.48 -31.55 5.52
C GLN A 349 -4.60 -30.87 4.14
N ARG A 350 -4.92 -29.56 4.09
CA ARG A 350 -5.07 -28.83 2.82
C ARG A 350 -3.78 -28.83 1.99
N LEU A 351 -2.62 -28.65 2.63
CA LEU A 351 -1.32 -28.71 1.94
C LEU A 351 -1.01 -30.10 1.41
N SER A 352 -1.39 -31.16 2.17
CA SER A 352 -1.27 -32.56 1.72
C SER A 352 -2.16 -32.83 0.53
N ASP A 353 -3.42 -32.37 0.56
CA ASP A 353 -4.40 -32.57 -0.52
C ASP A 353 -4.00 -31.84 -1.80
N TYR A 354 -3.45 -30.65 -1.70
CA TYR A 354 -2.91 -29.92 -2.85
C TYR A 354 -1.63 -30.56 -3.40
N GLY A 355 -0.79 -31.15 -2.56
CA GLY A 355 0.56 -31.52 -2.94
C GLY A 355 1.37 -30.31 -3.44
N PHE A 356 2.59 -30.55 -3.91
CA PHE A 356 3.48 -29.47 -4.33
C PHE A 356 2.92 -28.63 -5.51
N ILE A 357 2.48 -29.30 -6.58
CA ILE A 357 1.97 -28.62 -7.78
C ILE A 357 0.64 -27.92 -7.52
N GLY A 358 -0.26 -28.55 -6.77
CA GLY A 358 -1.54 -27.94 -6.40
C GLY A 358 -1.36 -26.71 -5.52
N THR A 359 -0.40 -26.71 -4.60
CA THR A 359 -0.05 -25.54 -3.78
C THR A 359 0.44 -24.38 -4.64
N ILE A 360 1.33 -24.61 -5.62
CA ILE A 360 1.79 -23.56 -6.55
C ILE A 360 0.61 -23.03 -7.37
N LYS A 361 -0.26 -23.91 -7.87
CA LYS A 361 -1.44 -23.52 -8.64
C LYS A 361 -2.41 -22.68 -7.79
N HIS A 362 -2.66 -23.08 -6.55
CA HIS A 362 -3.49 -22.32 -5.61
C HIS A 362 -2.90 -20.93 -5.33
N MET A 363 -1.60 -20.84 -5.01
CA MET A 363 -0.92 -19.57 -4.76
C MET A 363 -0.95 -18.66 -5.98
N THR A 364 -0.78 -19.21 -7.19
CA THR A 364 -0.88 -18.46 -8.45
C THR A 364 -2.29 -17.90 -8.63
N ASN A 365 -3.30 -18.74 -8.49
CA ASN A 365 -4.71 -18.35 -8.63
C ASN A 365 -5.08 -17.23 -7.65
N LYS A 366 -4.69 -17.39 -6.39
CA LYS A 366 -4.86 -16.40 -5.33
C LYS A 366 -4.18 -15.06 -5.65
N ALA A 367 -2.91 -15.10 -6.11
CA ALA A 367 -2.17 -13.89 -6.47
C ALA A 367 -2.79 -13.17 -7.68
N VAL A 368 -3.29 -13.91 -8.67
CA VAL A 368 -3.86 -13.38 -9.91
C VAL A 368 -5.27 -12.84 -9.71
N HIS A 369 -6.16 -13.60 -9.06
CA HIS A 369 -7.58 -13.24 -9.02
C HIS A 369 -8.00 -12.45 -7.79
N ASN A 370 -7.29 -12.63 -6.67
CA ASN A 370 -7.71 -12.04 -5.40
C ASN A 370 -6.72 -11.04 -4.78
N THR A 371 -5.56 -10.80 -5.44
CA THR A 371 -4.55 -9.88 -4.90
C THR A 371 -4.06 -8.89 -5.97
N TRP A 372 -3.09 -9.32 -6.79
CA TRP A 372 -2.36 -8.44 -7.71
C TRP A 372 -3.06 -8.20 -9.06
N GLY A 373 -4.10 -8.96 -9.40
CA GLY A 373 -4.79 -8.82 -10.68
C GLY A 373 -5.97 -7.83 -10.68
N ASP A 374 -6.33 -7.26 -9.54
CA ASP A 374 -7.48 -6.38 -9.40
C ASP A 374 -7.07 -4.91 -9.23
N GLY A 375 -7.17 -4.15 -10.30
CA GLY A 375 -6.88 -2.72 -10.33
C GLY A 375 -7.92 -1.82 -9.67
N THR A 376 -9.07 -2.39 -9.24
CA THR A 376 -10.05 -1.66 -8.43
C THR A 376 -9.74 -1.72 -6.94
N TYR A 377 -8.79 -2.56 -6.53
CA TYR A 377 -8.38 -2.80 -5.15
C TYR A 377 -9.57 -3.18 -4.24
N PHE A 378 -10.49 -3.98 -4.78
CA PHE A 378 -11.62 -4.52 -4.05
C PHE A 378 -12.63 -3.48 -3.53
N VAL A 379 -12.57 -2.25 -3.99
CA VAL A 379 -13.47 -1.21 -3.52
C VAL A 379 -14.94 -1.58 -3.81
N PHE A 380 -15.79 -1.45 -2.81
CA PHE A 380 -17.25 -1.72 -2.88
C PHE A 380 -17.67 -3.11 -3.38
N ARG A 381 -16.82 -4.13 -3.24
CA ARG A 381 -17.17 -5.51 -3.57
C ARG A 381 -17.88 -6.26 -2.44
N GLU A 382 -17.65 -5.85 -1.18
CA GLU A 382 -18.24 -6.46 0.00
C GLU A 382 -19.12 -5.47 0.76
N GLY A 383 -20.19 -6.00 1.31
CA GLY A 383 -21.07 -5.30 2.23
C GLY A 383 -22.17 -4.50 1.56
N THR A 384 -23.22 -4.26 2.32
CA THR A 384 -24.32 -3.42 1.90
C THR A 384 -23.93 -1.96 2.02
N ILE A 385 -23.74 -1.31 0.91
CA ILE A 385 -23.50 0.13 0.88
C ILE A 385 -24.83 0.82 0.78
N ILE A 386 -25.15 1.66 1.77
CA ILE A 386 -26.36 2.44 1.76
C ILE A 386 -26.17 3.58 0.76
N LYS A 387 -26.93 3.57 -0.34
CA LYS A 387 -26.97 4.64 -1.32
C LYS A 387 -27.76 5.83 -0.74
N HIS A 388 -27.12 6.67 0.06
CA HIS A 388 -27.78 7.84 0.65
C HIS A 388 -27.70 9.11 -0.22
N THR A 389 -27.02 9.05 -1.35
CA THR A 389 -26.84 10.20 -2.21
C THR A 389 -27.39 9.90 -3.59
N ASN A 390 -28.02 10.90 -4.22
CA ASN A 390 -28.44 10.86 -5.64
C ASN A 390 -27.24 11.06 -6.59
N SER A 391 -26.04 10.72 -6.15
CA SER A 391 -24.83 10.92 -6.93
C SER A 391 -24.71 9.90 -8.05
N LYS A 392 -24.52 10.37 -9.28
CA LYS A 392 -24.20 9.51 -10.43
C LYS A 392 -22.87 8.76 -10.30
N LEU A 393 -22.03 9.12 -9.32
CA LEU A 393 -20.79 8.38 -9.06
C LEU A 393 -21.03 6.92 -8.64
N TRP A 394 -22.16 6.62 -8.00
CA TRP A 394 -22.54 5.25 -7.69
C TRP A 394 -22.71 4.40 -8.95
N GLU A 395 -23.31 4.97 -10.01
CA GLU A 395 -23.46 4.30 -11.29
C GLU A 395 -22.12 4.01 -11.99
N LEU A 396 -21.11 4.82 -11.68
CA LEU A 396 -19.76 4.64 -12.21
C LEU A 396 -18.93 3.60 -11.41
N ILE A 397 -19.10 3.51 -10.09
CA ILE A 397 -18.16 2.80 -9.21
C ILE A 397 -18.71 1.46 -8.73
N LEU A 398 -20.02 1.32 -8.53
CA LEU A 398 -20.62 0.04 -8.13
C LEU A 398 -20.65 -0.95 -9.30
N LYS A 399 -20.37 -2.22 -9.00
CA LYS A 399 -20.32 -3.30 -10.00
C LYS A 399 -21.59 -3.42 -10.84
N ASP A 400 -22.75 -3.12 -10.23
CA ASP A 400 -24.06 -3.17 -10.87
C ASP A 400 -24.47 -1.83 -11.50
N GLY A 401 -23.60 -0.82 -11.44
CA GLY A 401 -23.87 0.49 -12.02
C GLY A 401 -23.73 0.51 -13.54
N ALA A 402 -24.55 1.32 -14.20
CA ALA A 402 -24.62 1.39 -15.67
C ALA A 402 -23.28 1.74 -16.32
N TYR A 403 -22.44 2.51 -15.64
CA TYR A 403 -21.15 3.01 -16.14
C TYR A 403 -19.93 2.34 -15.50
N TYR A 404 -20.13 1.29 -14.68
CA TYR A 404 -19.03 0.60 -13.96
C TYR A 404 -17.90 0.15 -14.87
N HIS A 405 -18.21 -0.29 -16.08
CA HIS A 405 -17.20 -0.78 -17.03
C HIS A 405 -16.15 0.29 -17.38
N TYR A 406 -16.49 1.59 -17.42
CA TYR A 406 -15.52 2.67 -17.66
C TYR A 406 -14.54 2.80 -16.48
N PHE A 407 -15.06 2.80 -15.25
CA PHE A 407 -14.23 2.81 -14.05
C PHE A 407 -13.33 1.58 -13.99
N TYR A 408 -13.88 0.40 -14.26
CA TYR A 408 -13.14 -0.84 -14.26
C TYR A 408 -11.99 -0.81 -15.28
N TYR A 409 -12.26 -0.48 -16.54
CA TYR A 409 -11.24 -0.45 -17.59
C TYR A 409 -10.14 0.58 -17.31
N TYR A 410 -10.51 1.75 -16.80
CA TYR A 410 -9.57 2.78 -16.40
C TYR A 410 -8.68 2.31 -15.24
N SER A 411 -9.28 1.84 -14.15
CA SER A 411 -8.55 1.41 -12.95
C SER A 411 -7.66 0.21 -13.23
N GLN A 412 -8.17 -0.77 -13.98
CA GLN A 412 -7.41 -1.93 -14.40
C GLN A 412 -6.27 -1.56 -15.35
N GLY A 413 -6.51 -0.66 -16.29
CA GLY A 413 -5.47 -0.14 -17.19
C GLY A 413 -4.36 0.60 -16.45
N PHE A 414 -4.73 1.46 -15.50
CA PHE A 414 -3.76 2.16 -14.65
C PHE A 414 -2.91 1.17 -13.85
N HIS A 415 -3.55 0.18 -13.26
CA HIS A 415 -2.87 -0.86 -12.50
C HIS A 415 -1.89 -1.67 -13.36
N LEU A 416 -2.30 -2.10 -14.56
CA LEU A 416 -1.43 -2.78 -15.51
C LEU A 416 -0.23 -1.92 -15.93
N ALA A 417 -0.42 -0.62 -16.15
CA ALA A 417 0.68 0.30 -16.44
C ALA A 417 1.69 0.38 -15.28
N VAL A 418 1.20 0.47 -14.04
CA VAL A 418 2.04 0.50 -12.83
C VAL A 418 2.81 -0.81 -12.65
N LEU A 419 2.17 -1.97 -12.85
CA LEU A 419 2.84 -3.28 -12.78
C LEU A 419 3.87 -3.44 -13.89
N THR A 420 3.57 -2.96 -15.12
CA THR A 420 4.55 -2.93 -16.23
C THR A 420 5.78 -2.12 -15.86
N LEU A 421 5.59 -0.94 -15.24
CA LEU A 421 6.70 -0.09 -14.78
C LEU A 421 7.50 -0.75 -13.64
N LEU A 422 6.85 -1.50 -12.75
CA LEU A 422 7.55 -2.33 -11.76
C LEU A 422 8.44 -3.38 -12.45
N MET A 423 7.92 -4.11 -13.44
CA MET A 423 8.69 -5.11 -14.18
C MET A 423 9.89 -4.49 -14.89
N ILE A 424 9.71 -3.35 -15.58
CA ILE A 424 10.80 -2.61 -16.23
C ILE A 424 11.83 -2.16 -15.18
N SER A 425 11.38 -1.66 -14.02
CA SER A 425 12.25 -1.26 -12.92
C SER A 425 13.11 -2.41 -12.40
N LEU A 426 12.56 -3.62 -12.31
CA LEU A 426 13.31 -4.82 -11.90
C LEU A 426 14.39 -5.17 -12.93
N VAL A 427 14.07 -5.14 -14.23
CA VAL A 427 15.05 -5.36 -15.30
C VAL A 427 16.17 -4.32 -15.24
N ILE A 428 15.84 -3.03 -15.11
CA ILE A 428 16.84 -1.96 -14.93
C ILE A 428 17.74 -2.25 -13.73
N GLY A 429 17.17 -2.73 -12.64
CA GLY A 429 17.91 -3.05 -11.43
C GLY A 429 18.84 -4.27 -11.57
N ILE A 430 18.43 -5.30 -12.32
CA ILE A 430 19.27 -6.45 -12.66
C ILE A 430 20.49 -5.99 -13.48
N VAL A 431 20.27 -5.16 -14.48
CA VAL A 431 21.35 -4.65 -15.36
C VAL A 431 22.31 -3.75 -14.59
N ASN A 432 21.79 -2.76 -13.86
CA ASN A 432 22.61 -1.74 -13.21
C ASN A 432 23.22 -2.19 -11.88
N GLY A 433 22.57 -3.08 -11.14
CA GLY A 433 22.99 -3.58 -9.83
C GLY A 433 23.10 -2.51 -8.73
N LYS A 434 22.58 -1.28 -8.96
CA LYS A 434 22.70 -0.17 -8.01
C LYS A 434 21.84 -0.36 -6.77
N ILE A 435 22.43 -0.13 -5.59
CA ILE A 435 21.75 -0.08 -4.31
C ILE A 435 21.35 1.38 -4.07
N ASN A 436 20.04 1.66 -4.14
CA ASN A 436 19.47 2.98 -3.96
C ASN A 436 18.11 2.90 -3.22
N ALA A 437 17.48 4.04 -2.97
CA ALA A 437 16.20 4.08 -2.26
C ALA A 437 15.07 3.27 -2.94
N VAL A 438 15.11 3.12 -4.28
CA VAL A 438 14.11 2.31 -5.02
C VAL A 438 14.22 0.83 -4.66
N LEU A 439 15.40 0.37 -4.28
CA LEU A 439 15.59 -1.00 -3.79
C LEU A 439 14.81 -1.26 -2.49
N LEU A 440 14.76 -0.28 -1.57
CA LEU A 440 13.92 -0.36 -0.38
C LEU A 440 12.44 -0.63 -0.74
N PHE A 441 11.92 0.12 -1.72
CA PHE A 441 10.52 -0.03 -2.16
C PHE A 441 10.27 -1.42 -2.74
N LYS A 442 11.21 -1.93 -3.54
CA LYS A 442 11.13 -3.28 -4.12
C LYS A 442 11.19 -4.37 -3.07
N ILE A 443 12.06 -4.24 -2.05
CA ILE A 443 12.14 -5.19 -0.93
C ILE A 443 10.81 -5.24 -0.17
N ALA A 444 10.21 -4.07 0.11
CA ALA A 444 8.92 -4.00 0.78
C ALA A 444 7.79 -4.63 -0.06
N LEU A 445 7.74 -4.36 -1.37
CA LEU A 445 6.76 -4.97 -2.27
C LEU A 445 6.93 -6.48 -2.41
N PHE A 446 8.18 -6.97 -2.46
CA PHE A 446 8.45 -8.40 -2.47
C PHE A 446 8.04 -9.07 -1.16
N GLY A 447 8.31 -8.42 -0.02
CA GLY A 447 7.85 -8.88 1.28
C GLY A 447 6.33 -8.99 1.36
N LEU A 448 5.60 -7.98 0.86
CA LEU A 448 4.15 -8.04 0.76
C LEU A 448 3.68 -9.16 -0.18
N PHE A 449 4.33 -9.31 -1.34
CA PHE A 449 4.03 -10.38 -2.30
C PHE A 449 4.11 -11.75 -1.63
N VAL A 450 5.21 -12.06 -0.97
CA VAL A 450 5.41 -13.35 -0.27
C VAL A 450 4.41 -13.51 0.87
N PHE A 451 4.15 -12.46 1.66
CA PHE A 451 3.18 -12.50 2.76
C PHE A 451 1.78 -12.87 2.27
N LEU A 452 1.32 -12.23 1.19
CA LEU A 452 -0.01 -12.46 0.64
C LEU A 452 -0.17 -13.83 -0.08
N LEU A 453 0.92 -14.52 -0.43
CA LEU A 453 0.84 -15.89 -0.92
C LEU A 453 0.41 -16.86 0.19
N ILE A 454 0.78 -16.63 1.45
CA ILE A 454 0.51 -17.54 2.57
C ILE A 454 -0.67 -17.11 3.45
N TRP A 455 -0.96 -15.80 3.54
CA TRP A 455 -2.01 -15.24 4.38
C TRP A 455 -3.35 -15.20 3.65
N GLU A 456 -4.49 -15.13 4.37
CA GLU A 456 -5.77 -14.74 3.76
C GLU A 456 -5.59 -13.42 3.00
N THR A 457 -6.22 -13.29 1.82
CA THR A 457 -5.93 -12.17 0.96
C THR A 457 -7.15 -11.58 0.26
N LYS A 458 -7.06 -10.27 0.04
CA LYS A 458 -7.93 -9.48 -0.85
C LYS A 458 -7.07 -8.40 -1.51
N SER A 459 -7.44 -7.97 -2.70
CA SER A 459 -6.68 -6.94 -3.44
C SER A 459 -6.57 -5.62 -2.66
N ARG A 460 -7.49 -5.31 -1.74
CA ARG A 460 -7.40 -4.16 -0.83
C ARG A 460 -6.13 -4.17 0.04
N TYR A 461 -5.54 -5.33 0.31
CA TYR A 461 -4.33 -5.41 1.13
C TYR A 461 -3.09 -4.88 0.41
N VAL A 462 -3.14 -4.76 -0.91
CA VAL A 462 -2.09 -4.12 -1.71
C VAL A 462 -2.17 -2.59 -1.60
N LEU A 463 -3.35 -2.00 -1.31
CA LEU A 463 -3.57 -0.55 -1.31
C LEU A 463 -2.53 0.21 -0.47
N GLN A 464 -2.25 -0.26 0.75
CA GLN A 464 -1.32 0.42 1.66
C GLN A 464 0.12 0.52 1.11
N PHE A 465 0.51 -0.35 0.15
CA PHE A 465 1.81 -0.35 -0.51
C PHE A 465 1.79 0.32 -1.89
N THR A 466 0.63 0.76 -2.38
CA THR A 466 0.54 1.49 -3.66
C THR A 466 1.41 2.74 -3.70
N PRO A 467 1.62 3.50 -2.59
CA PRO A 467 2.60 4.58 -2.58
C PRO A 467 3.96 4.19 -3.14
N LEU A 468 4.45 2.98 -2.83
CA LEU A 468 5.74 2.48 -3.32
C LEU A 468 5.70 2.15 -4.81
N LEU A 469 4.58 1.58 -5.28
CA LEU A 469 4.36 1.33 -6.70
C LEU A 469 4.36 2.63 -7.51
N LEU A 470 3.70 3.69 -7.01
CA LEU A 470 3.65 5.00 -7.67
C LEU A 470 5.03 5.68 -7.73
N LEU A 471 5.82 5.58 -6.63
CA LEU A 471 7.21 6.08 -6.62
C LEU A 471 8.11 5.32 -7.59
N ILE A 472 8.01 3.99 -7.64
CA ILE A 472 8.74 3.16 -8.61
C ILE A 472 8.33 3.53 -10.03
N SER A 473 7.03 3.76 -10.26
CA SER A 473 6.52 4.16 -11.58
C SER A 473 7.07 5.50 -12.04
N ALA A 474 7.09 6.50 -11.14
CA ALA A 474 7.69 7.81 -11.44
C ALA A 474 9.18 7.70 -11.79
N ASP A 475 9.96 6.97 -10.96
CA ASP A 475 11.40 6.74 -11.22
C ASP A 475 11.62 5.99 -12.52
N THR A 476 10.83 4.96 -12.82
CA THR A 476 11.01 4.15 -14.04
C THR A 476 10.70 4.95 -15.30
N CYS A 477 9.62 5.73 -15.32
CA CYS A 477 9.32 6.64 -16.44
C CYS A 477 10.48 7.60 -16.68
N TYR A 478 11.04 8.17 -15.60
CA TYR A 478 12.19 9.06 -15.70
C TYR A 478 13.45 8.37 -16.24
N GLN A 479 13.74 7.14 -15.78
CA GLN A 479 14.89 6.37 -16.25
C GLN A 479 14.78 6.00 -17.74
N ILE A 480 13.59 5.63 -18.23
CA ILE A 480 13.32 5.38 -19.66
C ILE A 480 13.65 6.61 -20.50
N VAL A 481 13.18 7.78 -20.08
CA VAL A 481 13.47 9.06 -20.75
C VAL A 481 14.96 9.38 -20.75
N HIS A 482 15.63 9.16 -19.60
CA HIS A 482 17.06 9.45 -19.46
C HIS A 482 17.93 8.57 -20.37
N MET A 483 17.64 7.29 -20.46
CA MET A 483 18.35 6.34 -21.33
C MET A 483 18.17 6.72 -22.81
N LYS A 484 16.96 7.10 -23.23
CA LYS A 484 16.68 7.53 -24.61
C LYS A 484 17.45 8.80 -24.99
N LEU A 485 17.48 9.82 -24.12
CA LEU A 485 18.19 11.06 -24.35
C LEU A 485 19.71 10.84 -24.42
N LYS A 486 20.29 9.98 -23.58
CA LYS A 486 21.70 9.63 -23.59
C LYS A 486 22.11 8.97 -24.93
N ASN A 487 21.31 8.03 -25.42
CA ASN A 487 21.58 7.35 -26.71
C ASN A 487 21.49 8.30 -27.90
N LEU A 488 20.56 9.27 -27.87
CA LEU A 488 20.49 10.31 -28.92
C LEU A 488 21.75 11.21 -28.92
N THR A 489 22.18 11.68 -27.76
CA THR A 489 23.37 12.52 -27.66
C THR A 489 24.65 11.80 -28.07
N THR A 490 24.77 10.51 -27.82
CA THR A 490 25.93 9.70 -28.26
C THR A 490 25.92 9.52 -29.78
N ARG A 491 24.77 9.26 -30.40
CA ARG A 491 24.63 9.17 -31.86
C ARG A 491 24.97 10.50 -32.55
N PHE A 492 24.54 11.64 -32.00
CA PHE A 492 24.88 12.97 -32.55
C PHE A 492 26.37 13.30 -32.42
N ARG A 493 27.07 12.82 -31.39
CA ARG A 493 28.52 12.98 -31.24
C ARG A 493 29.28 12.10 -32.23
N HIS A 494 28.86 10.88 -32.49
CA HIS A 494 29.48 10.02 -33.50
C HIS A 494 29.28 10.54 -34.93
N ASN A 495 28.14 11.14 -35.24
CA ASN A 495 27.90 11.72 -36.57
C ASN A 495 28.58 13.08 -36.79
N LYS A 496 29.15 13.71 -35.73
CA LYS A 496 29.89 14.97 -35.85
C LYS A 496 31.41 14.81 -35.86
N MET A 497 31.96 13.59 -35.82
CA MET A 497 33.38 13.40 -36.07
C MET A 497 33.59 13.32 -37.60
N PRO A 498 34.20 14.31 -38.23
CA PRO A 498 34.60 14.18 -39.62
C PRO A 498 35.66 13.09 -39.73
N THR A 499 35.47 12.19 -40.67
CA THR A 499 36.55 11.32 -41.16
C THR A 499 37.79 12.16 -41.42
N ARG A 500 38.75 12.10 -40.50
CA ARG A 500 40.10 12.58 -40.83
C ARG A 500 40.59 11.70 -41.97
N ASN A 501 40.46 12.21 -43.21
CA ASN A 501 41.16 11.69 -44.35
C ASN A 501 42.63 11.55 -43.99
N LYS A 502 43.12 10.34 -43.99
CA LYS A 502 44.54 10.08 -44.15
C LYS A 502 44.90 10.54 -45.55
N LEU A 503 45.54 11.67 -45.68
CA LEU A 503 46.38 12.03 -46.82
C LEU A 503 47.83 11.99 -46.33
N HIS A 504 48.53 11.00 -46.87
CA HIS A 504 49.97 10.78 -46.97
C HIS A 504 50.91 11.27 -45.89
#